data_c4c5565787dec5fa702879aea5bd988f
#
_entry.id   c4c5565787dec5fa702879aea5bd988f
#
_cell.length_a   1.000
_cell.length_b   1.000
_cell.length_c   1.000
_cell.angle_alpha   90.00
_cell.angle_beta   90.00
_cell.angle_gamma   90.00
#
_symmetry.space_group_name_H-M   'P 1'
#
loop_
_entity.id
_entity.type
_entity.pdbx_description
1 polymer ?
#
loop_
_entity_poly.entity_id
_entity_poly.type
_entity_poly.pdbx_seq_one_letter_code
_entity_poly.pdbx_strand_id
1 'polypeptide(L)'
;MLQPNRRKFRKEHKGRNEGLATRGTKVSFGEWGLKATGRGRLTARQIEAARRAMTRHIKRGGRIWIRIFPDKPISKKPAEVHMGNGKGNPEYWVAEIQPGKVLYEMDGVNEALAREAFALAAAKLPISTTFVTRHLG
;
A
#
# COMPACT_ATOMS: atom_id res chain seq x y z
N MET A 1 2.87 -11.42 6.89
CA MET A 1 2.31 -10.13 6.46
C MET A 1 2.95 -9.00 7.23
N LEU A 2 2.96 -7.84 6.63
CA LEU A 2 3.57 -6.67 7.23
C LEU A 2 2.78 -6.19 8.44
N GLN A 3 3.48 -6.01 9.54
CA GLN A 3 2.89 -5.48 10.77
C GLN A 3 3.94 -4.69 11.52
N PRO A 4 3.56 -3.65 12.26
CA PRO A 4 4.52 -2.97 13.13
C PRO A 4 4.98 -3.90 14.25
N ASN A 5 6.26 -3.81 14.59
CA ASN A 5 6.80 -4.62 15.67
C ASN A 5 6.30 -4.17 17.03
N ARG A 6 6.09 -2.88 17.17
CA ARG A 6 5.60 -2.30 18.40
C ARG A 6 4.59 -1.21 18.14
N ARG A 7 3.59 -1.17 18.99
CA ARG A 7 2.61 -0.10 18.97
C ARG A 7 2.37 0.36 20.39
N LYS A 8 2.31 1.66 20.57
CA LYS A 8 1.96 2.24 21.86
C LYS A 8 0.56 1.81 22.27
N PHE A 9 -0.35 1.79 21.31
CA PHE A 9 -1.72 1.32 21.51
C PHE A 9 -2.00 0.24 20.50
N ARG A 10 -2.63 -0.84 20.98
CA ARG A 10 -2.98 -1.94 20.09
C ARG A 10 -4.14 -1.62 19.16
N LYS A 11 -4.95 -0.68 19.57
CA LYS A 11 -6.13 -0.29 18.81
C LYS A 11 -6.17 1.21 18.65
N GLU A 12 -6.66 1.65 17.52
CA GLU A 12 -6.82 3.06 17.25
C GLU A 12 -8.22 3.29 16.71
N HIS A 13 -8.72 4.50 16.90
CA HIS A 13 -9.96 4.88 16.27
C HIS A 13 -9.75 4.97 14.77
N LYS A 14 -10.79 4.59 14.02
CA LYS A 14 -10.79 4.84 12.59
C LYS A 14 -10.93 6.33 12.41
N GLY A 15 -9.91 6.99 11.99
CA GLY A 15 -9.99 8.38 11.66
C GLY A 15 -10.58 8.58 10.27
N ARG A 16 -10.70 9.81 9.89
CA ARG A 16 -11.03 10.17 8.52
C ARG A 16 -9.77 10.16 7.69
N ASN A 17 -9.85 9.55 6.53
CA ASN A 17 -8.76 9.56 5.57
C ASN A 17 -9.01 10.72 4.61
N GLU A 18 -8.48 11.88 4.95
CA GLU A 18 -8.71 13.12 4.20
C GLU A 18 -7.41 13.73 3.73
N GLY A 19 -7.53 14.66 2.81
CA GLY A 19 -6.40 15.44 2.34
C GLY A 19 -5.61 14.78 1.24
N LEU A 20 -4.53 15.43 0.86
CA LEU A 20 -3.61 14.95 -0.15
C LEU A 20 -2.31 14.53 0.53
N ALA A 21 -1.59 13.63 -0.11
CA ALA A 21 -0.30 13.21 0.41
C ALA A 21 0.68 14.38 0.37
N THR A 22 1.43 14.57 1.47
CA THR A 22 2.47 15.58 1.54
C THR A 22 3.85 14.96 1.60
N ARG A 23 3.93 13.66 1.85
CA ARG A 23 5.18 12.91 1.89
C ARG A 23 5.07 11.69 1.00
N GLY A 24 6.22 11.27 0.45
CA GLY A 24 6.24 10.09 -0.39
C GLY A 24 5.51 10.30 -1.70
N THR A 25 5.60 11.51 -2.25
CA THR A 25 4.88 11.87 -3.47
C THR A 25 5.76 11.78 -4.72
N LYS A 26 7.06 11.55 -4.55
CA LYS A 26 8.00 11.50 -5.67
C LYS A 26 8.72 10.17 -5.67
N VAL A 27 9.09 9.73 -6.88
CA VAL A 27 9.93 8.55 -7.04
C VAL A 27 11.33 8.92 -6.56
N SER A 28 11.83 8.20 -5.55
CA SER A 28 13.08 8.56 -4.88
C SER A 28 14.16 7.49 -4.99
N PHE A 29 13.78 6.22 -5.05
CA PHE A 29 14.74 5.11 -5.03
C PHE A 29 14.91 4.47 -6.39
N GLY A 30 13.84 4.35 -7.15
CA GLY A 30 13.86 3.70 -8.44
C GLY A 30 13.71 4.69 -9.59
N GLU A 31 13.45 4.15 -10.76
CA GLU A 31 13.18 4.96 -11.95
C GLU A 31 11.69 5.07 -12.25
N TRP A 32 10.94 4.07 -11.86
CA TRP A 32 9.52 3.93 -12.15
C TRP A 32 8.74 3.83 -10.85
N GLY A 33 7.53 4.34 -10.84
CA GLY A 33 6.71 4.28 -9.65
C GLY A 33 5.25 4.05 -9.96
N LEU A 34 4.53 3.54 -8.97
CA LEU A 34 3.08 3.42 -9.00
C LEU A 34 2.54 4.37 -7.94
N LYS A 35 1.82 5.38 -8.38
CA LYS A 35 1.33 6.45 -7.51
C LYS A 35 -0.18 6.33 -7.39
N ALA A 36 -0.68 6.52 -6.17
CA ALA A 36 -2.12 6.54 -5.93
C ALA A 36 -2.73 7.81 -6.49
N THR A 37 -3.80 7.67 -7.25
CA THR A 37 -4.62 8.80 -7.68
C THR A 37 -5.94 8.81 -6.93
N GLY A 38 -6.27 7.70 -6.28
CA GLY A 38 -7.45 7.58 -5.44
C GLY A 38 -7.08 7.54 -3.98
N ARG A 39 -8.10 7.48 -3.15
CA ARG A 39 -8.00 7.47 -1.70
C ARG A 39 -8.53 6.16 -1.18
N GLY A 40 -7.91 5.65 -0.13
CA GLY A 40 -8.41 4.43 0.47
C GLY A 40 -7.46 3.85 1.49
N ARG A 41 -7.70 2.61 1.84
CA ARG A 41 -6.87 1.86 2.78
C ARG A 41 -6.41 0.59 2.11
N LEU A 42 -5.13 0.28 2.27
CA LEU A 42 -4.54 -0.93 1.73
C LEU A 42 -4.19 -1.85 2.89
N THR A 43 -4.72 -3.06 2.85
CA THR A 43 -4.39 -4.05 3.86
C THR A 43 -3.01 -4.62 3.60
N ALA A 44 -2.39 -5.17 4.64
CA ALA A 44 -1.12 -5.85 4.50
C ALA A 44 -1.19 -6.95 3.43
N ARG A 45 -2.33 -7.62 3.37
CA ARG A 45 -2.54 -8.69 2.39
C ARG A 45 -2.57 -8.16 0.95
N GLN A 46 -3.23 -7.03 0.75
CA GLN A 46 -3.27 -6.39 -0.58
C GLN A 46 -1.90 -5.90 -1.01
N ILE A 47 -1.17 -5.28 -0.08
CA ILE A 47 0.19 -4.79 -0.34
C ILE A 47 1.08 -5.95 -0.78
N GLU A 48 1.00 -7.07 -0.08
CA GLU A 48 1.80 -8.24 -0.38
C GLU A 48 1.39 -8.89 -1.69
N ALA A 49 0.08 -8.96 -1.98
CA ALA A 49 -0.41 -9.54 -3.23
C ALA A 49 0.09 -8.74 -4.43
N ALA A 50 0.08 -7.41 -4.34
CA ALA A 50 0.58 -6.55 -5.41
C ALA A 50 2.08 -6.74 -5.59
N ARG A 51 2.84 -6.80 -4.49
CA ARG A 51 4.27 -7.04 -4.56
C ARG A 51 4.59 -8.37 -5.27
N ARG A 52 3.86 -9.41 -4.91
CA ARG A 52 4.08 -10.74 -5.51
C ARG A 52 3.78 -10.73 -7.01
N ALA A 53 2.72 -10.04 -7.40
CA ALA A 53 2.36 -9.94 -8.81
C ALA A 53 3.48 -9.28 -9.62
N MET A 54 4.03 -8.18 -9.10
CA MET A 54 5.14 -7.49 -9.75
C MET A 54 6.39 -8.35 -9.81
N THR A 55 6.76 -8.95 -8.68
CA THR A 55 7.97 -9.77 -8.59
C THR A 55 7.90 -10.93 -9.56
N ARG A 56 6.75 -11.58 -9.67
CA ARG A 56 6.56 -12.70 -10.57
C ARG A 56 6.72 -12.29 -12.02
N HIS A 57 6.26 -11.10 -12.35
CA HIS A 57 6.32 -10.60 -13.72
C HIS A 57 7.73 -10.21 -14.15
N ILE A 58 8.44 -9.49 -13.30
CA ILE A 58 9.81 -9.06 -13.63
C ILE A 58 10.85 -10.13 -13.33
N LYS A 59 10.46 -11.15 -12.58
CA LYS A 59 11.32 -12.29 -12.22
C LYS A 59 12.59 -11.83 -11.54
N ARG A 60 13.76 -12.08 -12.12
CA ARG A 60 15.02 -11.72 -11.50
C ARG A 60 15.57 -10.38 -11.95
N GLY A 61 14.85 -9.72 -12.83
CA GLY A 61 15.41 -8.63 -13.58
C GLY A 61 15.31 -7.27 -12.95
N GLY A 62 14.86 -7.12 -11.75
CA GLY A 62 14.70 -5.79 -11.21
C GLY A 62 14.65 -5.76 -9.72
N ARG A 63 14.46 -4.55 -9.21
CA ARG A 63 14.34 -4.30 -7.78
C ARG A 63 13.05 -3.53 -7.53
N ILE A 64 12.37 -3.88 -6.44
CA ILE A 64 11.12 -3.27 -6.06
C ILE A 64 11.26 -2.70 -4.65
N TRP A 65 10.78 -1.48 -4.46
CA TRP A 65 10.67 -0.87 -3.14
C TRP A 65 9.20 -0.70 -2.81
N ILE A 66 8.82 -1.07 -1.60
CA ILE A 66 7.49 -0.80 -1.07
C ILE A 66 7.60 0.49 -0.26
N ARG A 67 6.84 1.53 -0.65
CA ARG A 67 6.94 2.84 -0.04
C ARG A 67 5.91 3.06 1.05
N ILE A 68 5.08 2.09 1.32
CA ILE A 68 4.00 2.18 2.30
C ILE A 68 4.13 1.05 3.31
N PHE A 69 3.57 1.27 4.49
CA PHE A 69 3.58 0.27 5.53
C PHE A 69 2.23 0.27 6.23
N PRO A 70 1.66 -0.90 6.50
CA PRO A 70 0.35 -0.98 7.16
C PRO A 70 0.51 -0.81 8.66
N ASP A 71 0.40 0.41 9.14
CA ASP A 71 0.65 0.74 10.53
C ASP A 71 -0.62 1.09 11.33
N LYS A 72 -1.77 1.09 10.69
CA LYS A 72 -3.03 1.40 11.37
C LYS A 72 -3.81 0.11 11.64
N PRO A 73 -4.12 -0.19 12.91
CA PRO A 73 -4.91 -1.38 13.21
C PRO A 73 -6.39 -1.13 12.98
N ILE A 74 -7.04 -2.11 12.40
CA ILE A 74 -8.49 -2.07 12.18
C ILE A 74 -9.10 -3.24 12.93
N SER A 75 -10.07 -2.93 13.77
CA SER A 75 -10.82 -3.95 14.48
C SER A 75 -12.06 -4.29 13.67
N LYS A 76 -12.30 -5.58 13.50
CA LYS A 76 -13.49 -6.04 12.83
C LYS A 76 -14.53 -6.36 13.88
N LYS A 77 -15.70 -5.77 13.74
CA LYS A 77 -16.81 -6.08 14.62
C LYS A 77 -17.36 -7.43 14.23
N PRO A 78 -17.45 -8.38 15.16
CA PRO A 78 -18.07 -9.66 14.82
C PRO A 78 -19.53 -9.45 14.47
N ALA A 79 -20.04 -10.29 13.58
CA ALA A 79 -21.44 -10.23 13.20
C ALA A 79 -22.33 -10.45 14.41
N GLU A 80 -21.88 -11.28 15.32
CA GLU A 80 -22.55 -11.46 16.59
C GLU A 80 -21.85 -10.61 17.62
N VAL A 81 -22.56 -9.66 18.14
CA VAL A 81 -22.01 -8.80 19.16
C VAL A 81 -22.00 -9.58 20.44
N HIS A 82 -20.84 -9.87 20.92
CA HIS A 82 -20.71 -10.53 22.18
C HIS A 82 -20.74 -9.50 23.27
N MET A 83 -21.70 -9.68 24.06
CA MET A 83 -22.10 -8.79 25.08
C MET A 83 -20.94 -8.41 25.97
N GLY A 84 -20.76 -7.11 26.10
CA GLY A 84 -19.92 -6.57 27.11
C GLY A 84 -18.44 -6.72 26.93
N ASN A 85 -18.00 -7.27 25.83
CA ASN A 85 -16.59 -7.47 25.63
C ASN A 85 -15.85 -6.29 25.07
N GLY A 86 -16.53 -5.21 24.79
CA GLY A 86 -15.91 -4.02 24.28
C GLY A 86 -15.29 -4.23 22.91
N LYS A 87 -14.19 -3.54 22.64
CA LYS A 87 -13.49 -3.67 21.37
C LYS A 87 -12.76 -5.00 21.32
N GLY A 88 -12.90 -5.68 20.21
CA GLY A 88 -12.10 -6.87 19.96
C GLY A 88 -10.65 -6.51 19.70
N ASN A 89 -9.82 -7.51 19.52
CA ASN A 89 -8.43 -7.31 19.15
C ASN A 89 -8.35 -6.77 17.72
N PRO A 90 -7.26 -6.09 17.36
CA PRO A 90 -7.06 -5.71 15.97
C PRO A 90 -7.09 -6.95 15.08
N GLU A 91 -7.89 -6.87 14.02
CA GLU A 91 -8.03 -7.98 13.08
C GLU A 91 -7.01 -7.92 11.97
N TYR A 92 -6.65 -6.72 11.56
CA TYR A 92 -5.71 -6.55 10.47
C TYR A 92 -5.16 -5.14 10.49
N TRP A 93 -4.11 -4.95 9.72
CA TRP A 93 -3.38 -3.68 9.65
C TRP A 93 -3.53 -3.10 8.25
N VAL A 94 -3.65 -1.78 8.18
CA VAL A 94 -3.81 -1.09 6.91
C VAL A 94 -2.89 0.12 6.83
N ALA A 95 -2.56 0.51 5.61
CA ALA A 95 -1.95 1.78 5.31
C ALA A 95 -3.04 2.71 4.78
N GLU A 96 -3.12 3.91 5.32
CA GLU A 96 -4.05 4.92 4.81
C GLU A 96 -3.37 5.68 3.69
N ILE A 97 -4.04 5.74 2.54
CA ILE A 97 -3.46 6.29 1.33
C ILE A 97 -4.25 7.50 0.89
N GLN A 98 -3.55 8.62 0.71
CA GLN A 98 -4.11 9.82 0.10
C GLN A 98 -3.64 9.91 -1.36
N PRO A 99 -4.41 10.57 -2.21
CA PRO A 99 -3.98 10.79 -3.60
C PRO A 99 -2.62 11.49 -3.65
N GLY A 100 -1.76 11.01 -4.52
CA GLY A 100 -0.40 11.52 -4.68
C GLY A 100 0.67 10.66 -4.04
N LYS A 101 0.31 9.69 -3.23
CA LYS A 101 1.28 8.83 -2.55
C LYS A 101 1.88 7.83 -3.52
N VAL A 102 3.21 7.74 -3.56
CA VAL A 102 3.89 6.68 -4.30
C VAL A 102 3.84 5.41 -3.46
N LEU A 103 3.29 4.36 -4.04
CA LEU A 103 3.07 3.10 -3.33
C LEU A 103 4.24 2.14 -3.50
N TYR A 104 4.76 2.05 -4.72
CA TYR A 104 5.87 1.17 -5.07
C TYR A 104 6.80 1.88 -6.03
N GLU A 105 8.07 1.48 -6.00
CA GLU A 105 9.05 1.93 -6.99
C GLU A 105 9.77 0.71 -7.56
N MET A 106 10.34 0.89 -8.73
CA MET A 106 11.00 -0.19 -9.44
C MET A 106 12.16 0.36 -10.25
N ASP A 107 13.23 -0.40 -10.33
CA ASP A 107 14.29 -0.11 -11.29
C ASP A 107 14.90 -1.42 -11.82
N GLY A 108 15.86 -1.29 -12.72
CA GLY A 108 16.54 -2.46 -13.28
C GLY A 108 15.77 -3.12 -14.40
N VAL A 109 14.66 -2.53 -14.85
CA VAL A 109 13.87 -3.03 -15.97
C VAL A 109 13.54 -1.85 -16.89
N ASN A 110 13.19 -2.16 -18.13
CA ASN A 110 12.78 -1.09 -19.04
C ASN A 110 11.35 -0.63 -18.73
N GLU A 111 10.99 0.49 -19.31
CA GLU A 111 9.70 1.10 -19.02
C GLU A 111 8.52 0.20 -19.39
N ALA A 112 8.60 -0.49 -20.52
CA ALA A 112 7.50 -1.35 -20.96
C ALA A 112 7.23 -2.46 -19.94
N LEU A 113 8.30 -3.10 -19.47
CA LEU A 113 8.16 -4.16 -18.47
C LEU A 113 7.65 -3.61 -17.15
N ALA A 114 8.14 -2.43 -16.76
CA ALA A 114 7.68 -1.78 -15.52
C ALA A 114 6.19 -1.46 -15.60
N ARG A 115 5.73 -0.92 -16.73
CA ARG A 115 4.31 -0.62 -16.90
C ARG A 115 3.44 -1.86 -16.81
N GLU A 116 3.88 -2.96 -17.40
CA GLU A 116 3.15 -4.22 -17.32
C GLU A 116 3.09 -4.73 -15.88
N ALA A 117 4.22 -4.71 -15.20
CA ALA A 117 4.27 -5.19 -13.81
C ALA A 117 3.37 -4.35 -12.90
N PHE A 118 3.41 -3.02 -13.05
CA PHE A 118 2.57 -2.15 -12.24
C PHE A 118 1.08 -2.30 -12.58
N ALA A 119 0.75 -2.62 -13.83
CA ALA A 119 -0.64 -2.89 -14.19
C ALA A 119 -1.15 -4.14 -13.44
N LEU A 120 -0.32 -5.17 -13.33
CA LEU A 120 -0.69 -6.36 -12.59
C LEU A 120 -0.84 -6.06 -11.10
N ALA A 121 0.06 -5.23 -10.57
CA ALA A 121 -0.04 -4.82 -9.17
C ALA A 121 -1.31 -4.02 -8.92
N ALA A 122 -1.61 -3.07 -9.80
CA ALA A 122 -2.77 -2.21 -9.66
C ALA A 122 -4.07 -3.02 -9.60
N ALA A 123 -4.11 -4.13 -10.34
CA ALA A 123 -5.28 -5.00 -10.33
C ALA A 123 -5.54 -5.65 -8.96
N LYS A 124 -4.54 -5.68 -8.09
CA LYS A 124 -4.67 -6.22 -6.75
C LYS A 124 -5.03 -5.17 -5.71
N LEU A 125 -5.08 -3.91 -6.11
CA LEU A 125 -5.29 -2.79 -5.19
C LEU A 125 -6.69 -2.21 -5.38
N PRO A 126 -7.35 -1.78 -4.31
CA PRO A 126 -8.72 -1.26 -4.38
C PRO A 126 -8.79 0.23 -4.73
N ILE A 127 -7.67 0.88 -4.98
CA ILE A 127 -7.64 2.31 -5.27
C ILE A 127 -7.07 2.56 -6.66
N SER A 128 -7.41 3.70 -7.23
CA SER A 128 -6.90 4.11 -8.53
C SER A 128 -5.44 4.50 -8.43
N THR A 129 -4.67 4.13 -9.45
CA THR A 129 -3.23 4.39 -9.48
C THR A 129 -2.82 4.88 -10.87
N THR A 130 -1.61 5.43 -10.94
CA THR A 130 -1.02 5.83 -12.21
C THR A 130 0.48 5.51 -12.20
N PHE A 131 1.00 5.26 -13.39
CA PHE A 131 2.42 5.05 -13.58
C PHE A 131 3.13 6.41 -13.61
N VAL A 132 4.25 6.50 -12.90
CA VAL A 132 5.04 7.73 -12.89
C VAL A 132 6.50 7.39 -13.09
N THR A 133 7.26 8.39 -13.55
CA THR A 133 8.69 8.25 -13.73
C THR A 133 9.42 9.23 -12.84
N ARG A 134 10.68 8.93 -12.57
CA ARG A 134 11.49 9.76 -11.70
C ARG A 134 11.80 11.13 -12.31
N HIS A 135 11.96 11.16 -13.62
CA HIS A 135 12.48 12.35 -14.28
C HIS A 135 11.47 13.42 -14.58
N LEU A 136 10.22 13.13 -14.36
CA LEU A 136 9.16 14.09 -14.64
C LEU A 136 8.73 14.85 -13.40
N GLY A 137 9.50 14.69 -12.36
CA GLY A 137 9.22 15.38 -11.12
C GLY A 137 9.60 16.83 -11.16
#